data_e04c197207cda86953c9ba9c294f6f1f
#
_entry.id   e04c197207cda86953c9ba9c294f6f1f
#
_cell.length_a   1.000
_cell.length_b   1.000
_cell.length_c   1.000
_cell.angle_alpha   90.00
_cell.angle_beta   90.00
_cell.angle_gamma   90.00
#
_symmetry.space_group_name_H-M   'P 1'
#
loop_
_entity.id
_entity.type
_entity.pdbx_description
1 polymer ?
#
loop_
_entity_poly.entity_id
_entity_poly.type
_entity_poly.pdbx_seq_one_letter_code
_entity_poly.pdbx_strand_id
1 'polypeptide(L)'
;MNHKKLLLTLTLCLCALLCMVVTASASEMPVHTNHFSCGVADCQNNNHGHTPVTEWQPWTGPQSASEDNIPYDSNTKTAYIYLANNVEIEDALTIPQGHTLYLCLNGKTISYKGEGIIYNNGGGLIYINGAATICDCENTGCIKYEKTQKYIQISTIHSWGTLNLYGGTISRMNTNNSGHAIRTRSTSKFNMYGGTVSNDGTTSALYLEDDTNIYGGEITCTNGRGIQTSGINLLVAGGTISAGKKEAIDLSSTVLTLSGQPTITSAGTDSAVIDAGANIIKIADSFAPAHCISVSKSGDNDTFAEPVEGGASLADKAQYFTSFESGKFVAYDNGTLKFTACAITQQPTKDNSYTVKGNAPDSKLSYRWYAVQEGEITVTDAVAKKSADARYSNAWNEWQVKCGNEIDCFTLYMNEGDVLTLSRILGGWDTKVSISDRTVQESDDGTYTFTAPAAGEYTLKISARAFIVDDSNVPDRSDLSFNAALRTLVPDTTKPMGGTTAVLATTGLSAGDYICQVTWEGKSTVNSGVVQFSGSSQQPTGSGSYYYAPSAAEDKKDSPKTADPGVLLYAGLALASLTGLACTAKKRH
;
A
#
# COMPACT_ATOMS: atom_id res chain seq x y z
N MET A 1 -4.92 81.50 -6.96
CA MET A 1 -4.43 80.19 -7.43
C MET A 1 -5.36 79.12 -6.86
N ASN A 2 -6.02 78.37 -7.74
CA ASN A 2 -7.12 77.50 -7.39
C ASN A 2 -6.65 76.36 -6.49
N HIS A 3 -7.23 76.13 -5.31
CA HIS A 3 -6.91 75.10 -4.33
C HIS A 3 -6.77 73.71 -4.94
N LYS A 4 -7.50 73.40 -6.00
CA LYS A 4 -7.38 72.14 -6.76
C LYS A 4 -6.03 71.96 -7.49
N LYS A 5 -5.44 73.08 -8.01
CA LYS A 5 -4.11 73.03 -8.66
C LYS A 5 -2.97 72.90 -7.64
N LEU A 6 -3.11 73.51 -6.46
CA LEU A 6 -2.13 73.35 -5.38
C LEU A 6 -2.13 71.93 -4.81
N LEU A 7 -3.33 71.33 -4.65
CA LEU A 7 -3.45 69.95 -4.16
C LEU A 7 -2.86 68.96 -5.17
N LEU A 8 -3.13 69.12 -6.48
CA LEU A 8 -2.59 68.30 -7.54
C LEU A 8 -1.04 68.36 -7.62
N THR A 9 -0.50 69.58 -7.46
CA THR A 9 0.97 69.78 -7.47
C THR A 9 1.61 69.15 -6.23
N LEU A 10 0.97 69.27 -5.05
CA LEU A 10 1.45 68.64 -3.84
C LEU A 10 1.41 67.10 -3.91
N THR A 11 0.36 66.54 -4.51
CA THR A 11 0.25 65.08 -4.71
C THR A 11 1.27 64.57 -5.71
N LEU A 12 1.51 65.30 -6.81
CA LEU A 12 2.59 64.93 -7.77
C LEU A 12 3.99 65.04 -7.16
N CYS A 13 4.27 66.05 -6.34
CA CYS A 13 5.56 66.16 -5.64
C CYS A 13 5.73 65.06 -4.59
N LEU A 14 4.64 64.66 -3.87
CA LEU A 14 4.68 63.55 -2.90
C LEU A 14 4.87 62.21 -3.59
N CYS A 15 4.27 61.96 -4.75
CA CYS A 15 4.52 60.78 -5.58
C CYS A 15 5.94 60.77 -6.16
N ALA A 16 6.45 61.91 -6.58
CA ALA A 16 7.85 62.04 -7.07
C ALA A 16 8.88 61.82 -5.93
N LEU A 17 8.58 62.28 -4.70
CA LEU A 17 9.42 62.01 -3.53
C LEU A 17 9.31 60.55 -3.09
N LEU A 18 8.13 59.90 -3.16
CA LEU A 18 7.97 58.46 -2.90
C LEU A 18 8.67 57.61 -3.98
N CYS A 19 8.72 58.06 -5.25
CA CYS A 19 9.47 57.38 -6.30
C CYS A 19 10.99 57.58 -6.22
N MET A 20 11.47 58.62 -5.54
CA MET A 20 12.91 58.81 -5.36
C MET A 20 13.47 58.18 -4.08
N VAL A 21 12.64 57.58 -3.23
CA VAL A 21 13.11 56.80 -2.05
C VAL A 21 13.15 55.30 -2.35
N VAL A 22 12.76 54.88 -3.55
CA VAL A 22 13.24 53.61 -4.08
C VAL A 22 14.61 53.89 -4.76
N THR A 23 15.55 54.42 -4.01
CA THR A 23 16.93 54.01 -4.24
C THR A 23 16.88 52.49 -4.08
N ALA A 24 17.09 51.79 -5.18
CA ALA A 24 17.57 50.43 -5.11
C ALA A 24 18.77 50.48 -4.14
N SER A 25 18.53 50.18 -2.86
CA SER A 25 19.50 49.49 -2.10
C SER A 25 19.77 48.28 -2.97
N ALA A 26 20.86 48.26 -3.70
CA ALA A 26 21.53 47.01 -3.98
C ALA A 26 21.56 46.38 -2.59
N SER A 27 20.62 45.46 -2.31
CA SER A 27 20.75 44.62 -1.16
C SER A 27 22.11 44.01 -1.35
N GLU A 28 23.07 44.43 -0.52
CA GLU A 28 24.28 43.65 -0.37
C GLU A 28 23.76 42.25 -0.25
N MET A 29 24.07 41.39 -1.26
CA MET A 29 23.73 39.99 -1.20
C MET A 29 24.23 39.53 0.16
N PRO A 30 23.41 38.92 1.00
CA PRO A 30 23.82 38.48 2.31
C PRO A 30 25.11 37.70 2.08
N VAL A 31 26.22 38.20 2.63
CA VAL A 31 27.51 37.54 2.50
C VAL A 31 27.27 36.16 3.10
N HIS A 32 27.43 35.13 2.28
CA HIS A 32 27.14 33.74 2.67
C HIS A 32 28.24 33.25 3.61
N THR A 33 28.27 33.85 4.80
CA THR A 33 29.28 33.62 5.81
C THR A 33 28.64 33.01 7.04
N ASN A 34 29.34 32.07 7.69
CA ASN A 34 28.99 31.50 8.99
C ASN A 34 27.65 30.73 9.03
N HIS A 35 27.48 29.72 8.22
CA HIS A 35 26.53 28.67 8.53
C HIS A 35 27.18 27.28 8.47
N PHE A 36 26.56 26.32 9.10
CA PHE A 36 27.02 24.93 9.03
C PHE A 36 26.83 24.35 7.63
N SER A 37 27.51 23.26 7.34
CA SER A 37 27.34 22.51 6.08
C SER A 37 25.91 22.05 5.82
N CYS A 38 25.05 22.04 6.82
CA CYS A 38 23.60 21.77 6.70
C CYS A 38 22.79 23.01 6.26
N GLY A 39 23.38 24.17 6.07
CA GLY A 39 22.69 25.39 5.65
C GLY A 39 22.03 26.19 6.78
N VAL A 40 22.09 25.74 8.00
CA VAL A 40 21.46 26.39 9.16
C VAL A 40 22.51 27.08 10.00
N ALA A 41 22.33 28.39 10.30
CA ALA A 41 23.18 29.11 11.23
C ALA A 41 22.97 28.55 12.66
N ASP A 42 24.06 28.41 13.40
CA ASP A 42 24.02 27.93 14.80
C ASP A 42 23.22 26.64 15.01
N CYS A 43 23.24 25.70 14.07
CA CYS A 43 22.46 24.46 14.10
C CYS A 43 22.73 23.67 15.38
N GLN A 44 21.67 23.40 16.15
CA GLN A 44 21.71 22.63 17.40
C GLN A 44 21.23 21.17 17.20
N ASN A 45 20.99 20.75 15.97
CA ASN A 45 20.52 19.39 15.69
C ASN A 45 21.66 18.37 15.82
N ASN A 46 21.62 17.58 16.87
CA ASN A 46 22.63 16.54 17.15
C ASN A 46 22.42 15.25 16.35
N ASN A 47 21.37 15.15 15.54
CA ASN A 47 21.07 13.95 14.77
C ASN A 47 21.93 13.85 13.49
N HIS A 48 22.71 14.86 13.19
CA HIS A 48 23.64 14.85 12.06
C HIS A 48 24.96 15.57 12.42
N GLY A 49 26.08 14.95 12.02
CA GLY A 49 27.38 15.59 12.09
C GLY A 49 27.48 16.67 11.00
N HIS A 50 27.84 17.88 11.37
CA HIS A 50 28.06 18.95 10.41
C HIS A 50 29.24 19.84 10.88
N THR A 51 29.92 20.42 9.90
CA THR A 51 31.08 21.26 10.14
C THR A 51 30.70 22.73 9.96
N PRO A 52 31.08 23.63 10.90
CA PRO A 52 30.94 25.06 10.67
C PRO A 52 31.77 25.46 9.47
N VAL A 53 31.18 26.23 8.56
CA VAL A 53 31.87 26.77 7.37
C VAL A 53 31.88 28.27 7.49
N THR A 54 33.09 28.86 7.53
CA THR A 54 33.26 30.30 7.71
C THR A 54 33.28 31.06 6.40
N GLU A 55 33.73 30.42 5.31
CA GLU A 55 33.85 31.02 4.00
C GLU A 55 33.25 30.12 2.92
N TRP A 56 32.13 30.55 2.39
CA TRP A 56 31.51 29.97 1.21
C TRP A 56 31.91 30.81 -0.02
N GLN A 57 32.30 30.15 -1.11
CA GLN A 57 32.65 30.82 -2.36
C GLN A 57 31.43 30.99 -3.26
N PRO A 58 31.17 32.15 -3.87
CA PRO A 58 30.10 32.32 -4.84
C PRO A 58 30.42 31.52 -6.10
N TRP A 59 29.44 30.74 -6.56
CA TRP A 59 29.54 30.00 -7.81
C TRP A 59 28.42 30.41 -8.76
N THR A 60 28.81 30.76 -9.99
CA THR A 60 27.91 31.28 -11.03
C THR A 60 27.61 30.25 -12.13
N GLY A 61 28.09 29.03 -11.97
CA GLY A 61 27.94 27.94 -12.94
C GLY A 61 29.22 27.64 -13.71
N PRO A 62 29.19 26.57 -14.54
CA PRO A 62 30.27 26.23 -15.45
C PRO A 62 30.58 27.39 -16.43
N GLN A 63 31.85 27.63 -16.74
CA GLN A 63 32.21 28.60 -17.76
C GLN A 63 32.21 28.01 -19.17
N SER A 64 32.31 26.70 -19.29
CA SER A 64 32.18 25.95 -20.55
C SER A 64 31.68 24.52 -20.25
N ALA A 65 31.27 23.80 -21.28
CA ALA A 65 30.85 22.41 -21.16
C ALA A 65 31.92 21.44 -20.62
N SER A 66 33.20 21.86 -20.67
CA SER A 66 34.34 21.05 -20.20
C SER A 66 34.92 21.51 -18.85
N GLU A 67 34.47 22.64 -18.30
CA GLU A 67 35.00 23.23 -17.07
C GLU A 67 33.87 23.59 -16.10
N ASP A 68 33.69 22.76 -15.10
CA ASP A 68 32.69 22.97 -14.04
C ASP A 68 32.98 24.17 -13.16
N ASN A 69 34.24 24.67 -13.21
CA ASN A 69 34.73 25.85 -12.50
C ASN A 69 34.40 25.84 -11.00
N ILE A 70 34.41 24.64 -10.40
CA ILE A 70 34.24 24.48 -8.95
C ILE A 70 35.61 24.74 -8.28
N PRO A 71 35.71 25.67 -7.33
CA PRO A 71 36.99 26.06 -6.71
C PRO A 71 37.40 25.04 -5.63
N TYR A 72 37.76 23.83 -6.05
CA TYR A 72 38.31 22.85 -5.11
C TYR A 72 39.67 23.26 -4.57
N ASP A 73 39.82 23.20 -3.26
CA ASP A 73 41.16 23.34 -2.65
C ASP A 73 42.10 22.25 -3.19
N SER A 74 43.29 22.63 -3.59
CA SER A 74 44.24 21.74 -4.28
C SER A 74 44.75 20.59 -3.39
N ASN A 75 44.75 20.75 -2.06
CA ASN A 75 45.27 19.77 -1.11
C ASN A 75 44.16 18.86 -0.57
N THR A 76 43.05 19.46 -0.12
CA THR A 76 41.94 18.73 0.50
C THR A 76 40.94 18.20 -0.51
N LYS A 77 40.98 18.67 -1.77
CA LYS A 77 39.98 18.36 -2.82
C LYS A 77 38.55 18.69 -2.39
N THR A 78 38.38 19.70 -1.52
CA THR A 78 37.10 20.12 -0.97
C THR A 78 36.74 21.50 -1.48
N ALA A 79 35.47 21.70 -1.82
CA ALA A 79 34.90 23.00 -2.15
C ALA A 79 33.68 23.30 -1.30
N TYR A 80 33.55 24.53 -0.86
CA TYR A 80 32.38 25.10 -0.21
C TYR A 80 31.83 26.21 -1.07
N ILE A 81 30.73 25.99 -1.76
CA ILE A 81 30.16 26.95 -2.71
C ILE A 81 28.68 27.23 -2.42
N TYR A 82 28.26 28.44 -2.74
CA TYR A 82 26.86 28.80 -2.78
C TYR A 82 26.47 29.35 -4.16
N LEU A 83 25.22 29.15 -4.57
CA LEU A 83 24.70 29.71 -5.82
C LEU A 83 24.54 31.23 -5.67
N ALA A 84 25.31 32.02 -6.44
CA ALA A 84 25.15 33.47 -6.47
C ALA A 84 23.91 33.88 -7.29
N ASN A 85 23.55 33.10 -8.30
CA ASN A 85 22.40 33.29 -9.18
C ASN A 85 21.84 31.93 -9.65
N ASN A 86 20.72 31.94 -10.38
CA ASN A 86 20.25 30.74 -11.07
C ASN A 86 21.29 30.30 -12.10
N VAL A 87 21.51 29.00 -12.18
CA VAL A 87 22.52 28.38 -13.05
C VAL A 87 21.82 27.47 -14.05
N GLU A 88 22.08 27.66 -15.31
CA GLU A 88 21.68 26.76 -16.38
C GLU A 88 22.89 26.00 -16.89
N ILE A 89 22.83 24.67 -16.94
CA ILE A 89 23.92 23.82 -17.40
C ILE A 89 23.52 23.07 -18.69
N GLU A 90 24.49 22.90 -19.59
CA GLU A 90 24.29 22.23 -20.89
C GLU A 90 24.75 20.77 -20.86
N ASP A 91 25.71 20.46 -20.00
CA ASP A 91 26.25 19.13 -19.75
C ASP A 91 26.12 18.75 -18.28
N ALA A 92 26.40 17.48 -17.94
CA ALA A 92 26.33 17.02 -16.55
C ALA A 92 27.41 17.68 -15.69
N LEU A 93 27.00 18.22 -14.56
CA LEU A 93 27.93 18.63 -13.50
C LEU A 93 28.47 17.38 -12.80
N THR A 94 29.79 17.18 -12.83
CA THR A 94 30.43 16.00 -12.26
C THR A 94 31.22 16.33 -11.01
N ILE A 95 30.96 15.65 -9.90
CA ILE A 95 31.80 15.66 -8.70
C ILE A 95 32.75 14.46 -8.81
N PRO A 96 34.07 14.70 -9.06
CA PRO A 96 35.01 13.62 -9.32
C PRO A 96 35.28 12.76 -8.09
N GLN A 97 35.73 11.53 -8.30
CA GLN A 97 36.16 10.64 -7.23
C GLN A 97 37.27 11.30 -6.38
N GLY A 98 37.18 11.14 -5.07
CA GLY A 98 38.13 11.77 -4.13
C GLY A 98 37.90 13.27 -3.89
N HIS A 99 36.91 13.90 -4.53
CA HIS A 99 36.53 15.28 -4.27
C HIS A 99 35.29 15.34 -3.38
N THR A 100 35.19 16.40 -2.58
CA THR A 100 34.06 16.70 -1.71
C THR A 100 33.49 18.06 -2.02
N LEU A 101 32.20 18.11 -2.38
CA LEU A 101 31.50 19.34 -2.65
C LEU A 101 30.47 19.61 -1.54
N TYR A 102 30.56 20.79 -0.95
CA TYR A 102 29.49 21.37 -0.15
C TYR A 102 28.81 22.45 -0.99
N LEU A 103 27.53 22.27 -1.30
CA LEU A 103 26.75 23.16 -2.16
C LEU A 103 25.55 23.71 -1.39
N CYS A 104 25.54 25.02 -1.15
CA CYS A 104 24.33 25.70 -0.69
C CYS A 104 23.60 26.30 -1.90
N LEU A 105 22.33 25.94 -2.05
CA LEU A 105 21.49 26.44 -3.15
C LEU A 105 21.13 27.93 -2.97
N ASN A 106 21.16 28.47 -1.75
CA ASN A 106 20.91 29.88 -1.47
C ASN A 106 19.67 30.44 -2.17
N GLY A 107 18.58 29.63 -2.16
CA GLY A 107 17.33 29.97 -2.82
C GLY A 107 17.35 29.99 -4.35
N LYS A 108 18.44 29.54 -4.98
CA LYS A 108 18.61 29.57 -6.44
C LYS A 108 18.41 28.21 -7.07
N THR A 109 18.31 28.20 -8.39
CA THR A 109 18.00 26.99 -9.18
C THR A 109 19.19 26.57 -10.04
N ILE A 110 19.49 25.27 -10.06
CA ILE A 110 20.29 24.63 -11.12
C ILE A 110 19.28 23.92 -12.05
N SER A 111 19.33 24.25 -13.34
CA SER A 111 18.47 23.63 -14.36
C SER A 111 19.25 23.23 -15.60
N TYR A 112 18.68 22.27 -16.36
CA TYR A 112 19.26 21.83 -17.63
C TYR A 112 18.67 22.61 -18.80
N LYS A 113 19.51 23.23 -19.63
CA LYS A 113 19.09 23.92 -20.85
C LYS A 113 19.56 23.25 -22.15
N GLY A 114 20.43 22.25 -22.07
CA GLY A 114 20.98 21.56 -23.24
C GLY A 114 19.88 20.97 -24.16
N GLU A 115 20.15 20.98 -25.47
CA GLU A 115 19.26 20.35 -26.47
C GLU A 115 19.57 18.86 -26.69
N GLY A 116 20.76 18.43 -26.24
CA GLY A 116 21.29 17.09 -26.41
C GLY A 116 20.86 16.13 -25.29
N ILE A 117 21.26 14.87 -25.47
CA ILE A 117 21.15 13.82 -24.47
C ILE A 117 22.39 13.89 -23.57
N ILE A 118 22.21 13.93 -22.27
CA ILE A 118 23.35 13.78 -21.34
C ILE A 118 23.82 12.32 -21.42
N TYR A 119 24.86 12.07 -22.22
CA TYR A 119 25.46 10.74 -22.40
C TYR A 119 26.55 10.47 -21.35
N ASN A 120 26.22 10.38 -20.07
CA ASN A 120 27.17 9.95 -19.06
C ASN A 120 26.68 8.66 -18.41
N ASN A 121 27.31 7.54 -18.69
CA ASN A 121 27.21 6.23 -18.02
C ASN A 121 25.91 5.93 -17.22
N GLY A 122 24.75 6.29 -17.76
CA GLY A 122 23.44 6.10 -17.10
C GLY A 122 22.65 7.38 -16.83
N GLY A 123 23.17 8.56 -17.23
CA GLY A 123 22.41 9.82 -17.31
C GLY A 123 22.02 10.48 -15.98
N GLY A 124 22.69 11.56 -15.61
CA GLY A 124 22.31 12.44 -14.52
C GLY A 124 22.66 13.90 -14.82
N LEU A 125 21.82 14.85 -14.38
CA LEU A 125 22.16 16.27 -14.44
C LEU A 125 23.34 16.59 -13.52
N ILE A 126 23.33 16.01 -12.32
CA ILE A 126 24.48 16.00 -11.41
C ILE A 126 24.95 14.55 -11.24
N TYR A 127 26.24 14.34 -11.48
CA TYR A 127 26.90 13.05 -11.41
C TYR A 127 27.91 13.03 -10.26
N ILE A 128 27.64 12.22 -9.23
CA ILE A 128 28.44 12.19 -8.01
C ILE A 128 29.28 10.92 -7.97
N ASN A 129 30.59 11.04 -8.24
CA ASN A 129 31.56 9.95 -8.03
C ASN A 129 32.33 10.12 -6.71
N GLY A 130 32.45 11.34 -6.20
CA GLY A 130 33.05 11.70 -4.91
C GLY A 130 32.00 11.82 -3.80
N ALA A 131 32.05 12.93 -3.07
CA ALA A 131 31.06 13.24 -2.05
C ALA A 131 30.39 14.59 -2.33
N ALA A 132 29.08 14.66 -2.12
CA ALA A 132 28.33 15.91 -2.20
C ALA A 132 27.45 16.06 -0.96
N THR A 133 27.46 17.27 -0.41
CA THR A 133 26.52 17.72 0.61
C THR A 133 25.74 18.89 0.06
N ILE A 134 24.42 18.76 -0.05
CA ILE A 134 23.54 19.78 -0.60
C ILE A 134 22.67 20.32 0.53
N CYS A 135 22.64 21.64 0.64
CA CYS A 135 21.83 22.40 1.58
C CYS A 135 21.18 23.61 0.91
N ASP A 136 20.27 24.26 1.61
CA ASP A 136 19.61 25.48 1.14
C ASP A 136 19.20 26.33 2.34
N CYS A 137 19.88 27.43 2.56
CA CYS A 137 19.61 28.33 3.68
C CYS A 137 18.32 29.16 3.49
N GLU A 138 17.82 29.29 2.26
CA GLU A 138 16.65 30.09 1.93
C GLU A 138 15.38 29.21 1.75
N ASN A 139 15.51 27.87 1.77
CA ASN A 139 14.44 26.89 1.61
C ASN A 139 13.62 26.99 0.30
N THR A 140 14.12 27.68 -0.72
CA THR A 140 13.47 27.83 -2.04
C THR A 140 14.34 27.36 -3.20
N GLY A 141 15.56 26.95 -2.91
CA GLY A 141 16.53 26.47 -3.89
C GLY A 141 16.13 25.13 -4.50
N CYS A 142 16.47 24.94 -5.78
CA CYS A 142 16.05 23.77 -6.54
C CYS A 142 17.14 23.28 -7.50
N ILE A 143 17.28 21.96 -7.60
CA ILE A 143 18.00 21.31 -8.71
C ILE A 143 16.95 20.55 -9.51
N LYS A 144 16.72 20.93 -10.77
CA LYS A 144 15.62 20.40 -11.55
C LYS A 144 16.01 19.95 -12.96
N TYR A 145 15.39 18.86 -13.40
CA TYR A 145 15.44 18.38 -14.76
C TYR A 145 14.03 18.33 -15.35
N GLU A 146 13.78 19.13 -16.41
CA GLU A 146 12.43 19.36 -16.96
C GLU A 146 12.27 18.90 -18.43
N LYS A 147 13.24 18.22 -19.04
CA LYS A 147 13.19 17.87 -20.47
C LYS A 147 12.27 16.68 -20.76
N THR A 148 11.49 16.81 -21.83
CA THR A 148 10.44 15.88 -22.27
C THR A 148 10.92 14.82 -23.27
N GLN A 149 12.19 14.47 -23.33
CA GLN A 149 12.69 13.50 -24.31
C GLN A 149 12.19 12.07 -24.00
N LYS A 150 11.52 11.50 -24.98
CA LYS A 150 10.89 10.18 -24.92
C LYS A 150 11.96 9.09 -25.05
N TYR A 151 12.30 8.32 -24.09
CA TYR A 151 13.22 7.17 -24.07
C TYR A 151 14.53 7.30 -23.29
N ILE A 152 14.75 8.31 -22.47
CA ILE A 152 16.02 8.45 -21.76
C ILE A 152 15.80 8.38 -20.25
N GLN A 153 16.45 7.42 -19.61
CA GLN A 153 16.46 7.25 -18.15
C GLN A 153 17.47 8.21 -17.50
N ILE A 154 17.21 9.51 -17.59
CA ILE A 154 18.06 10.51 -16.93
C ILE A 154 17.47 10.83 -15.56
N SER A 155 18.28 10.71 -14.52
CA SER A 155 17.93 11.18 -13.17
C SER A 155 18.38 12.62 -12.99
N THR A 156 17.76 13.37 -12.08
CA THR A 156 18.28 14.71 -11.74
C THR A 156 19.60 14.58 -11.02
N ILE A 157 19.73 13.67 -10.06
CA ILE A 157 21.02 13.30 -9.46
C ILE A 157 21.26 11.80 -9.68
N HIS A 158 22.47 11.46 -10.14
CA HIS A 158 22.97 10.10 -10.26
C HIS A 158 24.23 9.95 -9.42
N SER A 159 24.18 9.13 -8.38
CA SER A 159 25.27 9.01 -7.41
C SER A 159 25.89 7.61 -7.39
N TRP A 160 27.22 7.58 -7.49
CA TRP A 160 28.10 6.45 -7.20
C TRP A 160 28.92 6.69 -5.92
N GLY A 161 28.89 7.90 -5.38
CA GLY A 161 29.59 8.32 -4.19
C GLY A 161 28.63 8.65 -3.05
N THR A 162 29.08 9.49 -2.13
CA THR A 162 28.27 9.90 -0.98
C THR A 162 27.43 11.12 -1.31
N LEU A 163 26.14 11.05 -1.06
CA LEU A 163 25.21 12.19 -1.12
C LEU A 163 24.57 12.42 0.25
N ASN A 164 24.72 13.63 0.79
CA ASN A 164 24.00 14.10 1.95
C ASN A 164 23.07 15.25 1.54
N LEU A 165 21.78 15.12 1.82
CA LEU A 165 20.77 16.14 1.52
C LEU A 165 20.20 16.71 2.83
N TYR A 166 20.43 17.98 3.06
CA TYR A 166 19.94 18.72 4.23
C TYR A 166 18.81 19.69 3.89
N GLY A 167 18.75 20.20 2.65
CA GLY A 167 17.76 21.19 2.25
C GLY A 167 17.70 21.39 0.75
N GLY A 168 16.76 22.22 0.31
CA GLY A 168 16.47 22.47 -1.10
C GLY A 168 15.60 21.37 -1.73
N THR A 169 15.24 21.57 -2.98
CA THR A 169 14.40 20.66 -3.76
C THR A 169 15.19 19.97 -4.86
N ILE A 170 15.17 18.65 -4.91
CA ILE A 170 15.66 17.87 -6.04
C ILE A 170 14.46 17.39 -6.82
N SER A 171 14.25 17.92 -8.02
CA SER A 171 13.03 17.72 -8.78
C SER A 171 13.29 17.12 -10.16
N ARG A 172 12.46 16.14 -10.51
CA ARG A 172 12.33 15.67 -11.88
C ARG A 172 10.89 15.89 -12.36
N MET A 173 10.74 16.77 -13.33
CA MET A 173 9.45 17.16 -13.88
C MET A 173 9.30 16.59 -15.29
N ASN A 174 8.71 15.41 -15.41
CA ASN A 174 8.35 14.84 -16.71
C ASN A 174 7.43 13.63 -16.60
N THR A 175 6.20 13.77 -17.05
CA THR A 175 5.16 12.74 -16.97
C THR A 175 5.38 11.52 -17.86
N ASN A 176 6.29 11.58 -18.84
CA ASN A 176 6.38 10.57 -19.91
C ASN A 176 7.65 9.71 -19.90
N ASN A 177 8.56 9.85 -18.93
CA ASN A 177 9.87 9.19 -18.95
C ASN A 177 10.21 8.40 -17.68
N SER A 178 11.10 7.42 -17.86
CA SER A 178 11.58 6.44 -16.89
C SER A 178 12.81 6.90 -16.09
N GLY A 179 12.94 8.18 -15.74
CA GLY A 179 14.03 8.68 -14.88
C GLY A 179 13.56 8.96 -13.46
N HIS A 180 14.49 9.07 -12.53
CA HIS A 180 14.25 9.31 -11.09
C HIS A 180 14.73 10.71 -10.70
N ALA A 181 14.22 11.28 -9.61
CA ALA A 181 14.81 12.50 -9.08
C ALA A 181 16.22 12.22 -8.55
N ILE A 182 16.38 11.14 -7.77
CA ILE A 182 17.70 10.66 -7.35
C ILE A 182 17.80 9.16 -7.66
N ARG A 183 18.92 8.76 -8.27
CA ARG A 183 19.34 7.38 -8.40
C ARG A 183 20.67 7.16 -7.73
N THR A 184 20.76 6.20 -6.83
CA THR A 184 22.02 5.72 -6.25
C THR A 184 22.48 4.43 -6.93
N ARG A 185 23.77 4.15 -6.89
CA ARG A 185 24.37 2.92 -7.43
C ARG A 185 25.10 2.16 -6.34
N SER A 186 25.37 0.89 -6.58
CA SER A 186 26.22 0.07 -5.70
C SER A 186 27.53 0.81 -5.39
N THR A 187 27.93 0.85 -4.13
CA THR A 187 29.05 1.62 -3.56
C THR A 187 28.74 3.09 -3.21
N SER A 188 27.53 3.56 -3.44
CA SER A 188 27.13 4.90 -3.00
C SER A 188 26.68 4.90 -1.52
N LYS A 189 26.46 6.08 -0.98
CA LYS A 189 25.78 6.27 0.30
C LYS A 189 24.87 7.48 0.20
N PHE A 190 23.61 7.30 0.57
CA PHE A 190 22.67 8.42 0.60
C PHE A 190 22.12 8.63 2.01
N ASN A 191 22.23 9.86 2.51
CA ASN A 191 21.64 10.30 3.76
C ASN A 191 20.75 11.52 3.50
N MET A 192 19.49 11.44 3.90
CA MET A 192 18.55 12.54 3.80
C MET A 192 18.15 13.01 5.19
N TYR A 193 18.52 14.23 5.52
CA TYR A 193 18.21 14.89 6.78
C TYR A 193 17.09 15.91 6.64
N GLY A 194 16.87 16.41 5.41
CA GLY A 194 15.86 17.43 5.09
C GLY A 194 15.74 17.63 3.58
N GLY A 195 15.08 18.71 3.18
CA GLY A 195 14.80 19.03 1.77
C GLY A 195 13.67 18.21 1.17
N THR A 196 13.44 18.37 -0.12
CA THR A 196 12.38 17.72 -0.89
C THR A 196 12.95 16.97 -2.09
N VAL A 197 12.54 15.73 -2.29
CA VAL A 197 12.83 14.94 -3.50
C VAL A 197 11.52 14.65 -4.20
N SER A 198 11.35 15.16 -5.42
CA SER A 198 10.08 15.04 -6.14
C SER A 198 10.22 14.49 -7.55
N ASN A 199 9.26 13.64 -7.95
CA ASN A 199 9.13 13.13 -9.32
C ASN A 199 7.66 13.15 -9.74
N ASP A 200 7.33 13.75 -10.87
CA ASP A 200 5.98 13.71 -11.43
C ASP A 200 5.79 12.59 -12.48
N GLY A 201 6.86 11.85 -12.78
CA GLY A 201 6.87 10.72 -13.72
C GLY A 201 6.24 9.44 -13.15
N THR A 202 6.23 8.40 -13.98
CA THR A 202 5.65 7.10 -13.66
C THR A 202 6.61 6.13 -12.93
N THR A 203 7.87 6.54 -12.76
CA THR A 203 8.91 5.80 -12.02
C THR A 203 8.90 6.20 -10.54
N SER A 204 10.00 6.02 -9.81
CA SER A 204 10.13 6.44 -8.43
C SER A 204 10.78 7.83 -8.29
N ALA A 205 10.52 8.51 -7.17
CA ALA A 205 11.31 9.70 -6.81
C ALA A 205 12.75 9.29 -6.45
N LEU A 206 12.89 8.24 -5.65
CA LEU A 206 14.18 7.62 -5.34
C LEU A 206 14.28 6.22 -5.94
N TYR A 207 15.39 5.91 -6.60
CA TYR A 207 15.79 4.55 -6.95
C TYR A 207 17.13 4.23 -6.29
N LEU A 208 17.12 3.28 -5.37
CA LEU A 208 18.20 3.03 -4.43
C LEU A 208 18.84 1.66 -4.68
N GLU A 209 20.14 1.65 -4.99
CA GLU A 209 20.95 0.43 -5.20
C GLU A 209 22.07 0.32 -4.15
N ASP A 210 22.05 1.12 -3.06
CA ASP A 210 22.96 1.03 -1.93
C ASP A 210 22.35 1.59 -0.65
N ASP A 211 23.00 1.34 0.49
CA ASP A 211 22.54 1.65 1.82
C ASP A 211 22.14 3.11 1.98
N THR A 212 20.93 3.33 2.48
CA THR A 212 20.31 4.65 2.52
C THR A 212 19.66 4.91 3.88
N ASN A 213 19.83 6.14 4.38
CA ASN A 213 19.22 6.60 5.62
C ASN A 213 18.36 7.84 5.37
N ILE A 214 17.07 7.76 5.76
CA ILE A 214 16.11 8.86 5.72
C ILE A 214 15.78 9.27 7.15
N TYR A 215 16.32 10.41 7.57
CA TYR A 215 16.10 10.98 8.91
C TYR A 215 15.02 12.07 8.90
N GLY A 216 14.75 12.67 7.74
CA GLY A 216 13.80 13.77 7.59
C GLY A 216 13.61 14.15 6.13
N GLY A 217 12.89 15.26 5.92
CA GLY A 217 12.56 15.79 4.58
C GLY A 217 11.31 15.19 3.97
N GLU A 218 11.10 15.45 2.70
CA GLU A 218 9.92 15.04 1.94
C GLU A 218 10.31 14.32 0.66
N ILE A 219 9.73 13.14 0.43
CA ILE A 219 9.88 12.36 -0.80
C ILE A 219 8.51 12.19 -1.40
N THR A 220 8.29 12.66 -2.63
CA THR A 220 6.99 12.61 -3.28
C THR A 220 7.09 12.17 -4.73
N CYS A 221 6.16 11.34 -5.16
CA CYS A 221 6.01 10.96 -6.56
C CYS A 221 4.54 11.01 -6.97
N THR A 222 4.21 11.83 -7.97
CA THR A 222 2.82 12.05 -8.37
C THR A 222 2.20 10.84 -9.10
N ASN A 223 2.95 10.20 -10.01
CA ASN A 223 2.41 9.15 -10.86
C ASN A 223 3.09 7.79 -10.69
N GLY A 224 4.11 7.71 -9.85
CA GLY A 224 4.90 6.49 -9.61
C GLY A 224 5.05 6.19 -8.12
N ARG A 225 6.19 5.60 -7.77
CA ARG A 225 6.56 5.22 -6.39
C ARG A 225 7.32 6.34 -5.68
N GLY A 226 7.20 6.43 -4.36
CA GLY A 226 8.08 7.31 -3.58
C GLY A 226 9.52 6.79 -3.64
N ILE A 227 9.74 5.59 -3.14
CA ILE A 227 11.04 4.91 -3.09
C ILE A 227 10.92 3.53 -3.76
N GLN A 228 11.89 3.19 -4.59
CA GLN A 228 12.11 1.86 -5.11
C GLN A 228 13.53 1.41 -4.76
N THR A 229 13.69 0.19 -4.28
CA THR A 229 14.96 -0.32 -3.79
C THR A 229 15.43 -1.56 -4.56
N SER A 230 16.74 -1.86 -4.46
CA SER A 230 17.32 -3.08 -5.01
C SER A 230 18.51 -3.54 -4.16
N GLY A 231 18.27 -4.52 -3.25
CA GLY A 231 19.32 -5.23 -2.53
C GLY A 231 20.10 -4.41 -1.49
N ILE A 232 19.41 -3.60 -0.66
CA ILE A 232 20.04 -2.61 0.24
C ILE A 232 19.56 -2.72 1.68
N ASN A 233 20.21 -1.96 2.59
CA ASN A 233 19.66 -1.60 3.89
C ASN A 233 19.06 -0.18 3.80
N LEU A 234 17.76 -0.05 4.05
CA LEU A 234 17.04 1.20 4.06
C LEU A 234 16.57 1.52 5.49
N LEU A 235 17.09 2.60 6.08
CA LEU A 235 16.56 3.16 7.32
C LEU A 235 15.60 4.31 7.01
N VAL A 236 14.39 4.25 7.56
CA VAL A 236 13.43 5.36 7.57
C VAL A 236 13.14 5.71 9.02
N ALA A 237 13.75 6.81 9.49
CA ALA A 237 13.66 7.27 10.87
C ALA A 237 12.77 8.51 11.06
N GLY A 238 12.37 9.13 9.97
CA GLY A 238 11.54 10.34 9.97
C GLY A 238 11.20 10.80 8.56
N GLY A 239 10.65 12.00 8.46
CA GLY A 239 10.25 12.62 7.19
C GLY A 239 8.91 12.13 6.64
N THR A 240 8.58 12.60 5.46
CA THR A 240 7.36 12.25 4.74
C THR A 240 7.69 11.53 3.43
N ILE A 241 7.10 10.39 3.19
CA ILE A 241 7.21 9.63 1.93
C ILE A 241 5.81 9.44 1.38
N SER A 242 5.55 9.97 0.19
CA SER A 242 4.24 9.92 -0.43
C SER A 242 4.29 9.48 -1.89
N ALA A 243 3.30 8.68 -2.28
CA ALA A 243 3.07 8.30 -3.67
C ALA A 243 1.64 8.62 -4.09
N GLY A 244 1.46 9.09 -5.34
CA GLY A 244 0.14 9.45 -5.85
C GLY A 244 -0.64 8.28 -6.44
N LYS A 245 0.04 7.29 -7.04
CA LYS A 245 -0.64 6.19 -7.74
C LYS A 245 -0.13 4.79 -7.41
N LYS A 246 1.09 4.67 -6.90
CA LYS A 246 1.72 3.39 -6.59
C LYS A 246 2.14 3.32 -5.13
N GLU A 247 2.95 2.34 -4.78
CA GLU A 247 3.50 2.16 -3.45
C GLU A 247 4.35 3.37 -3.04
N ALA A 248 4.26 3.80 -1.77
CA ALA A 248 5.19 4.78 -1.24
C ALA A 248 6.61 4.19 -1.14
N ILE A 249 6.70 2.90 -0.76
CA ILE A 249 7.96 2.16 -0.72
C ILE A 249 7.76 0.78 -1.36
N ASP A 250 8.60 0.46 -2.35
CA ASP A 250 8.67 -0.82 -3.05
C ASP A 250 10.02 -1.49 -2.74
N LEU A 251 9.99 -2.65 -2.09
CA LEU A 251 11.17 -3.36 -1.60
C LEU A 251 11.54 -4.54 -2.51
N SER A 252 12.77 -4.54 -3.00
CA SER A 252 13.36 -5.68 -3.70
C SER A 252 14.64 -6.12 -3.02
N SER A 253 14.66 -7.33 -2.42
CA SER A 253 15.81 -7.89 -1.69
C SER A 253 16.41 -6.94 -0.65
N THR A 254 15.56 -6.17 0.04
CA THR A 254 15.95 -5.03 0.89
C THR A 254 15.58 -5.29 2.34
N VAL A 255 16.47 -4.91 3.25
CA VAL A 255 16.15 -4.81 4.68
C VAL A 255 15.68 -3.39 4.99
N LEU A 256 14.35 -3.21 5.14
CA LEU A 256 13.78 -1.95 5.61
C LEU A 256 13.76 -1.90 7.14
N THR A 257 14.35 -0.86 7.71
CA THR A 257 14.21 -0.55 9.14
C THR A 257 13.36 0.70 9.32
N LEU A 258 12.27 0.58 10.08
CA LEU A 258 11.39 1.69 10.45
C LEU A 258 11.66 2.11 11.89
N SER A 259 11.86 3.41 12.12
CA SER A 259 12.05 4.00 13.46
C SER A 259 11.44 5.40 13.53
N GLY A 260 11.41 6.03 14.70
CA GLY A 260 10.90 7.39 14.90
C GLY A 260 9.44 7.57 14.47
N GLN A 261 9.16 8.71 13.84
CA GLN A 261 7.79 9.11 13.46
C GLN A 261 7.67 9.46 11.97
N PRO A 262 7.99 8.55 11.04
CA PRO A 262 7.83 8.83 9.62
C PRO A 262 6.35 8.92 9.25
N THR A 263 6.04 9.73 8.24
CA THR A 263 4.74 9.75 7.57
C THR A 263 4.89 9.03 6.23
N ILE A 264 4.27 7.86 6.05
CA ILE A 264 4.38 7.06 4.84
C ILE A 264 2.97 6.83 4.30
N THR A 265 2.68 7.36 3.10
CA THR A 265 1.33 7.37 2.53
C THR A 265 1.34 7.06 1.03
N SER A 266 0.26 6.46 0.55
CA SER A 266 -0.03 6.34 -0.88
C SER A 266 -1.50 6.73 -1.12
N ALA A 267 -1.75 7.48 -2.19
CA ALA A 267 -3.10 7.76 -2.67
C ALA A 267 -3.56 6.72 -3.72
N GLY A 268 -2.70 5.79 -4.12
CA GLY A 268 -3.05 4.67 -5.00
C GLY A 268 -4.01 3.70 -4.30
N THR A 269 -5.10 3.33 -4.98
CA THR A 269 -6.10 2.38 -4.46
C THR A 269 -5.74 0.93 -4.76
N ASP A 270 -4.90 0.70 -5.76
CA ASP A 270 -4.57 -0.62 -6.31
C ASP A 270 -3.22 -1.14 -5.81
N SER A 271 -2.62 -0.49 -4.81
CA SER A 271 -1.35 -0.90 -4.23
C SER A 271 -1.27 -0.59 -2.73
N ALA A 272 -0.46 -1.37 -2.01
CA ALA A 272 -0.15 -1.11 -0.61
C ALA A 272 0.65 0.19 -0.45
N VAL A 273 0.69 0.74 0.76
CA VAL A 273 1.61 1.85 1.08
C VAL A 273 3.06 1.36 1.06
N ILE A 274 3.31 0.16 1.60
CA ILE A 274 4.60 -0.54 1.48
C ILE A 274 4.37 -1.88 0.80
N ASP A 275 5.02 -2.10 -0.35
CA ASP A 275 5.16 -3.44 -0.90
C ASP A 275 6.45 -4.07 -0.35
N ALA A 276 6.28 -4.98 0.59
CA ALA A 276 7.40 -5.66 1.21
C ALA A 276 7.96 -6.79 0.33
N GLY A 277 7.26 -7.21 -0.73
CA GLY A 277 7.66 -8.37 -1.51
C GLY A 277 7.86 -9.59 -0.60
N ALA A 278 8.97 -10.30 -0.75
CA ALA A 278 9.34 -11.42 0.14
C ALA A 278 10.14 -10.96 1.40
N ASN A 279 10.39 -9.66 1.58
CA ASN A 279 11.25 -9.15 2.64
C ASN A 279 10.53 -9.05 3.98
N ILE A 280 11.31 -8.93 5.05
CA ILE A 280 10.82 -8.69 6.42
C ILE A 280 11.24 -7.29 6.85
N ILE A 281 10.29 -6.51 7.35
CA ILE A 281 10.50 -5.16 7.85
C ILE A 281 11.03 -5.24 9.29
N LYS A 282 12.11 -4.53 9.59
CA LYS A 282 12.65 -4.36 10.94
C LYS A 282 11.98 -3.15 11.61
N ILE A 283 11.47 -3.33 12.81
CA ILE A 283 10.78 -2.27 13.56
C ILE A 283 11.57 -1.93 14.81
N ALA A 284 11.96 -0.67 14.95
CA ALA A 284 12.60 -0.18 16.16
C ALA A 284 11.57 0.21 17.25
N ASP A 285 12.00 0.21 18.51
CA ASP A 285 11.14 0.55 19.66
C ASP A 285 10.55 1.97 19.55
N SER A 286 11.34 2.89 18.97
CA SER A 286 10.92 4.29 18.77
C SER A 286 9.88 4.48 17.66
N PHE A 287 9.56 3.45 16.86
CA PHE A 287 8.63 3.59 15.74
C PHE A 287 7.21 3.87 16.21
N ALA A 288 6.66 5.03 15.82
CA ALA A 288 5.31 5.47 16.15
C ALA A 288 4.77 6.44 15.08
N PRO A 289 4.38 5.95 13.89
CA PRO A 289 3.89 6.79 12.80
C PRO A 289 2.54 7.43 13.15
N ALA A 290 2.25 8.58 12.54
CA ALA A 290 0.97 9.27 12.74
C ALA A 290 -0.22 8.55 12.09
N HIS A 291 0.02 7.72 11.09
CA HIS A 291 -1.01 7.04 10.30
C HIS A 291 -0.73 5.54 10.20
N CYS A 292 -1.81 4.78 10.05
CA CYS A 292 -1.71 3.35 9.80
C CYS A 292 -1.17 3.09 8.39
N ILE A 293 -0.26 2.14 8.27
CA ILE A 293 0.46 1.79 7.02
C ILE A 293 -0.08 0.47 6.50
N SER A 294 -0.61 0.46 5.28
CA SER A 294 -0.97 -0.80 4.63
C SER A 294 0.26 -1.46 4.01
N VAL A 295 0.40 -2.77 4.23
CA VAL A 295 1.52 -3.56 3.75
C VAL A 295 1.01 -4.70 2.88
N SER A 296 1.65 -4.93 1.73
CA SER A 296 1.53 -6.17 0.95
C SER A 296 2.77 -7.04 1.13
N LYS A 297 2.60 -8.34 0.99
CA LYS A 297 3.69 -9.31 1.09
C LYS A 297 3.47 -10.47 0.13
N SER A 298 4.53 -10.89 -0.54
CA SER A 298 4.55 -12.08 -1.38
C SER A 298 5.29 -13.24 -0.70
N GLY A 299 5.08 -14.46 -1.19
CA GLY A 299 5.70 -15.69 -0.68
C GLY A 299 4.90 -16.37 0.43
N ASP A 300 5.34 -17.56 0.83
CA ASP A 300 4.61 -18.48 1.72
C ASP A 300 4.67 -18.09 3.21
N ASN A 301 5.50 -17.12 3.57
CA ASN A 301 5.65 -16.68 4.95
C ASN A 301 4.78 -15.44 5.22
N ASP A 302 3.74 -15.60 6.02
CA ASP A 302 2.86 -14.49 6.42
C ASP A 302 3.51 -13.48 7.38
N THR A 303 4.67 -13.76 7.98
CA THR A 303 5.40 -12.80 8.82
C THR A 303 6.00 -11.70 7.94
N PHE A 304 5.60 -10.44 8.20
CA PHE A 304 6.09 -9.29 7.45
C PHE A 304 6.96 -8.34 8.27
N ALA A 305 6.91 -8.41 9.61
CA ALA A 305 7.75 -7.54 10.44
C ALA A 305 8.27 -8.26 11.69
N GLU A 306 9.49 -7.89 12.08
CA GLU A 306 10.16 -8.35 13.29
C GLU A 306 10.88 -7.18 13.99
N PRO A 307 11.21 -7.27 15.29
CA PRO A 307 11.94 -6.22 15.96
C PRO A 307 13.38 -6.11 15.41
N VAL A 308 13.99 -4.94 15.55
CA VAL A 308 15.44 -4.80 15.38
C VAL A 308 16.16 -5.71 16.39
N GLU A 309 17.42 -6.03 16.14
CA GLU A 309 18.21 -6.84 17.04
C GLU A 309 18.25 -6.21 18.45
N GLY A 310 17.89 -6.99 19.47
CA GLY A 310 17.76 -6.50 20.86
C GLY A 310 16.58 -5.61 21.14
N GLY A 311 15.69 -5.39 20.16
CA GLY A 311 14.48 -4.58 20.31
C GLY A 311 13.39 -5.28 21.12
N ALA A 312 12.42 -4.49 21.59
CA ALA A 312 11.27 -4.97 22.35
C ALA A 312 10.27 -5.71 21.45
N SER A 313 9.31 -6.38 22.09
CA SER A 313 8.17 -7.04 21.43
C SER A 313 7.34 -6.07 20.59
N LEU A 314 6.84 -6.51 19.44
CA LEU A 314 6.02 -5.71 18.52
C LEU A 314 4.51 -5.70 18.87
N ALA A 315 4.12 -6.16 20.06
CA ALA A 315 2.71 -6.25 20.43
C ALA A 315 1.96 -4.90 20.32
N ASP A 316 2.60 -3.82 20.74
CA ASP A 316 2.07 -2.45 20.66
C ASP A 316 2.21 -1.82 19.28
N LYS A 317 2.99 -2.41 18.37
CA LYS A 317 3.22 -1.91 17.01
C LYS A 317 2.19 -2.41 16.00
N ALA A 318 1.47 -3.49 16.29
CA ALA A 318 0.44 -4.05 15.41
C ALA A 318 -0.66 -3.04 15.02
N GLN A 319 -0.92 -2.05 15.85
CA GLN A 319 -1.90 -0.98 15.58
C GLN A 319 -1.48 -0.02 14.45
N TYR A 320 -0.21 0.02 14.09
CA TYR A 320 0.32 0.91 13.06
C TYR A 320 0.28 0.29 11.66
N PHE A 321 -0.18 -0.94 11.54
CA PHE A 321 -0.18 -1.66 10.27
C PHE A 321 -1.54 -2.25 9.95
N THR A 322 -1.84 -2.33 8.65
CA THR A 322 -2.99 -3.07 8.12
C THR A 322 -2.55 -3.95 6.95
N SER A 323 -3.26 -5.05 6.71
CA SER A 323 -3.07 -5.82 5.48
C SER A 323 -3.62 -5.05 4.28
N PHE A 324 -2.90 -5.05 3.17
CA PHE A 324 -3.44 -4.62 1.88
C PHE A 324 -4.36 -5.71 1.29
N GLU A 325 -4.05 -6.97 1.56
CA GLU A 325 -4.80 -8.10 1.06
C GLU A 325 -6.17 -8.22 1.74
N SER A 326 -7.21 -8.41 0.93
CA SER A 326 -8.54 -8.70 1.43
C SER A 326 -8.57 -10.04 2.18
N GLY A 327 -9.38 -10.14 3.21
CA GLY A 327 -9.53 -11.36 4.00
C GLY A 327 -8.43 -11.61 5.03
N LYS A 328 -7.43 -10.72 5.14
CA LYS A 328 -6.36 -10.80 6.13
C LYS A 328 -6.32 -9.57 7.03
N PHE A 329 -5.83 -9.72 8.24
CA PHE A 329 -5.54 -8.66 9.20
C PHE A 329 -4.17 -8.84 9.84
N VAL A 330 -3.64 -7.79 10.47
CA VAL A 330 -2.35 -7.84 11.16
C VAL A 330 -2.53 -8.41 12.56
N ALA A 331 -1.86 -9.52 12.84
CA ALA A 331 -1.78 -10.14 14.15
C ALA A 331 -0.34 -10.10 14.71
N TYR A 332 -0.25 -9.98 16.03
CA TYR A 332 0.99 -10.20 16.76
C TYR A 332 1.12 -11.67 17.12
N ASP A 333 2.30 -12.25 16.85
CA ASP A 333 2.62 -13.64 17.19
C ASP A 333 4.11 -13.81 17.54
N ASN A 334 4.41 -14.31 18.73
CA ASN A 334 5.76 -14.66 19.17
C ASN A 334 6.83 -13.58 18.90
N GLY A 335 6.53 -12.32 19.18
CA GLY A 335 7.47 -11.21 18.99
C GLY A 335 7.37 -10.53 17.63
N THR A 336 6.69 -11.09 16.65
CA THR A 336 6.62 -10.63 15.26
C THR A 336 5.22 -10.15 14.87
N LEU A 337 5.10 -9.47 13.72
CA LEU A 337 3.82 -9.16 13.09
C LEU A 337 3.64 -10.03 11.85
N LYS A 338 2.45 -10.61 11.71
CA LYS A 338 2.09 -11.45 10.57
C LYS A 338 0.69 -11.13 10.06
N PHE A 339 0.43 -11.50 8.82
CA PHE A 339 -0.92 -11.51 8.27
C PHE A 339 -1.65 -12.77 8.70
N THR A 340 -2.86 -12.62 9.15
CA THR A 340 -3.72 -13.72 9.60
C THR A 340 -5.05 -13.62 8.88
N ALA A 341 -5.55 -14.75 8.40
CA ALA A 341 -6.87 -14.80 7.77
C ALA A 341 -7.96 -14.38 8.75
N CYS A 342 -8.90 -13.55 8.30
CA CYS A 342 -10.06 -13.17 9.07
C CYS A 342 -10.97 -14.40 9.25
N ALA A 343 -11.30 -14.73 10.49
CA ALA A 343 -12.15 -15.87 10.79
C ALA A 343 -13.08 -15.58 11.98
N ILE A 344 -14.31 -16.10 11.92
CA ILE A 344 -15.23 -16.07 13.04
C ILE A 344 -14.91 -17.27 13.94
N THR A 345 -14.55 -17.02 15.18
CA THR A 345 -14.18 -18.03 16.18
C THR A 345 -15.34 -18.47 17.05
N GLN A 346 -16.42 -17.67 17.09
CA GLN A 346 -17.66 -18.02 17.78
C GLN A 346 -18.84 -17.60 16.92
N GLN A 347 -19.62 -18.60 16.50
CA GLN A 347 -20.88 -18.39 15.77
C GLN A 347 -22.00 -18.01 16.74
N PRO A 348 -22.97 -17.20 16.29
CA PRO A 348 -24.09 -16.79 17.12
C PRO A 348 -25.07 -17.96 17.26
N THR A 349 -25.43 -18.28 18.49
CA THR A 349 -26.46 -19.29 18.84
C THR A 349 -27.34 -18.77 19.96
N LYS A 350 -28.50 -19.38 20.17
CA LYS A 350 -29.38 -19.03 21.28
C LYS A 350 -28.68 -19.22 22.62
N ASP A 351 -27.86 -20.26 22.78
CA ASP A 351 -27.20 -20.64 24.02
C ASP A 351 -26.09 -19.61 24.41
N ASN A 352 -25.49 -18.94 23.44
CA ASN A 352 -24.51 -17.89 23.68
C ASN A 352 -25.10 -16.47 23.58
N SER A 353 -26.43 -16.34 23.69
CA SER A 353 -27.15 -15.07 23.54
C SER A 353 -26.90 -14.38 22.21
N TYR A 354 -26.75 -15.16 21.15
CA TYR A 354 -26.47 -14.69 19.78
C TYR A 354 -25.18 -13.85 19.69
N THR A 355 -24.13 -14.28 20.40
CA THR A 355 -22.83 -13.59 20.41
C THR A 355 -21.94 -14.12 19.31
N VAL A 356 -21.34 -13.19 18.53
CA VAL A 356 -20.34 -13.47 17.50
C VAL A 356 -18.97 -13.02 18.00
N LYS A 357 -17.91 -13.77 17.69
CA LYS A 357 -16.52 -13.33 17.93
C LYS A 357 -15.66 -13.59 16.69
N GLY A 358 -14.82 -12.62 16.36
CA GLY A 358 -13.74 -12.79 15.39
C GLY A 358 -12.43 -13.22 16.06
N ASN A 359 -11.45 -13.58 15.26
CA ASN A 359 -10.11 -14.01 15.71
C ASN A 359 -9.12 -12.84 15.92
N ALA A 360 -9.63 -11.63 16.13
CA ALA A 360 -8.83 -10.44 16.41
C ALA A 360 -9.30 -9.77 17.72
N PRO A 361 -8.48 -8.90 18.33
CA PRO A 361 -8.92 -8.05 19.46
C PRO A 361 -10.12 -7.19 19.08
N ASP A 362 -11.02 -6.95 20.02
CA ASP A 362 -12.27 -6.18 19.79
C ASP A 362 -12.00 -4.77 19.22
N SER A 363 -10.86 -4.15 19.53
CA SER A 363 -10.46 -2.86 18.98
C SER A 363 -10.24 -2.86 17.46
N LYS A 364 -10.04 -4.03 16.87
CA LYS A 364 -9.86 -4.23 15.41
C LYS A 364 -11.13 -4.74 14.73
N LEU A 365 -12.19 -5.00 15.49
CA LEU A 365 -13.43 -5.58 14.99
C LEU A 365 -14.57 -4.58 15.06
N SER A 366 -15.42 -4.63 14.04
CA SER A 366 -16.73 -4.00 14.08
C SER A 366 -17.79 -4.99 13.63
N TYR A 367 -19.00 -4.86 14.19
CA TYR A 367 -20.09 -5.79 14.01
C TYR A 367 -21.30 -5.07 13.46
N ARG A 368 -22.03 -5.72 12.55
CA ARG A 368 -23.30 -5.21 12.05
C ARG A 368 -24.25 -6.35 11.74
N TRP A 369 -25.46 -6.27 12.30
CA TRP A 369 -26.50 -7.25 12.09
C TRP A 369 -27.45 -6.84 10.97
N TYR A 370 -27.89 -7.83 10.20
CA TYR A 370 -28.81 -7.67 9.09
C TYR A 370 -29.87 -8.76 9.11
N ALA A 371 -31.08 -8.47 8.60
CA ALA A 371 -31.96 -9.51 8.10
C ALA A 371 -31.30 -10.18 6.88
N VAL A 372 -31.68 -11.41 6.58
CA VAL A 372 -31.14 -12.12 5.41
C VAL A 372 -32.06 -12.01 4.20
N GLN A 373 -31.47 -12.14 3.03
CA GLN A 373 -32.15 -12.31 1.74
C GLN A 373 -31.42 -13.35 0.90
N GLU A 374 -32.09 -13.93 -0.09
CA GLU A 374 -31.40 -14.74 -1.09
C GLU A 374 -30.47 -13.88 -1.92
N GLY A 375 -29.27 -14.37 -2.17
CA GLY A 375 -28.25 -13.72 -2.99
C GLY A 375 -27.32 -14.73 -3.63
N GLU A 376 -26.52 -14.26 -4.57
CA GLU A 376 -25.49 -15.04 -5.23
C GLU A 376 -24.13 -14.42 -4.98
N ILE A 377 -23.15 -15.22 -4.62
CA ILE A 377 -21.78 -14.83 -4.43
C ILE A 377 -20.86 -15.59 -5.39
N THR A 378 -19.88 -14.91 -5.96
CA THR A 378 -18.81 -15.57 -6.72
C THR A 378 -17.91 -16.31 -5.76
N VAL A 379 -17.66 -17.59 -6.01
CA VAL A 379 -16.75 -18.39 -5.22
C VAL A 379 -15.32 -18.02 -5.64
N THR A 380 -14.55 -17.53 -4.69
CA THR A 380 -13.14 -17.18 -4.82
C THR A 380 -12.33 -17.90 -3.74
N ASP A 381 -11.02 -17.78 -3.73
CA ASP A 381 -10.15 -18.31 -2.66
C ASP A 381 -10.52 -17.79 -1.25
N ALA A 382 -11.26 -16.68 -1.18
CA ALA A 382 -11.83 -16.18 0.06
C ALA A 382 -13.06 -16.95 0.55
N VAL A 383 -13.79 -17.60 -0.38
CA VAL A 383 -15.01 -18.39 -0.10
C VAL A 383 -14.69 -19.88 -0.02
N ALA A 384 -13.81 -20.34 -0.89
CA ALA A 384 -13.41 -21.74 -0.95
C ALA A 384 -11.88 -21.86 -0.84
N LYS A 385 -11.43 -22.68 0.10
CA LYS A 385 -10.01 -22.90 0.32
C LYS A 385 -9.50 -24.00 -0.62
N LYS A 386 -8.50 -23.67 -1.47
CA LYS A 386 -7.83 -24.67 -2.31
C LYS A 386 -7.03 -25.63 -1.43
N SER A 387 -7.18 -26.93 -1.66
CA SER A 387 -6.40 -27.96 -0.96
C SER A 387 -5.00 -28.05 -1.55
N ALA A 388 -4.02 -28.28 -0.69
CA ALA A 388 -2.63 -28.54 -1.10
C ALA A 388 -2.44 -29.89 -1.85
N ASP A 389 -3.49 -30.73 -1.91
CA ASP A 389 -3.45 -32.07 -2.52
C ASP A 389 -3.79 -32.10 -4.02
N ALA A 390 -3.78 -30.96 -4.72
CA ALA A 390 -3.90 -30.95 -6.17
C ALA A 390 -2.73 -31.76 -6.79
N ARG A 391 -3.03 -32.93 -7.36
CA ARG A 391 -2.02 -33.86 -7.88
C ARG A 391 -2.07 -33.91 -9.40
N TYR A 392 -0.89 -33.75 -10.00
CA TYR A 392 -0.66 -34.06 -11.41
C TYR A 392 -0.22 -35.50 -11.56
N SER A 393 -0.88 -36.29 -12.44
CA SER A 393 -0.32 -37.51 -12.96
C SER A 393 0.10 -37.29 -14.41
N ASN A 394 1.42 -37.29 -14.67
CA ASN A 394 1.96 -37.15 -16.02
C ASN A 394 1.82 -38.47 -16.81
N ALA A 395 1.09 -38.44 -17.92
CA ALA A 395 1.10 -39.50 -18.93
C ALA A 395 1.55 -38.93 -20.27
N TRP A 396 2.43 -39.65 -20.97
CA TRP A 396 2.81 -39.32 -22.34
C TRP A 396 1.81 -39.97 -23.30
N ASN A 397 1.37 -39.22 -24.31
CA ASN A 397 0.61 -39.79 -25.41
C ASN A 397 1.54 -40.14 -26.58
N GLU A 398 0.98 -40.79 -27.63
CA GLU A 398 1.72 -41.19 -28.81
C GLU A 398 2.33 -40.03 -29.62
N TRP A 399 1.90 -38.78 -29.34
CA TRP A 399 2.36 -37.56 -30.00
C TRP A 399 3.40 -36.78 -29.19
N GLN A 400 3.94 -37.37 -28.13
CA GLN A 400 4.90 -36.73 -27.25
C GLN A 400 4.40 -35.42 -26.57
N VAL A 401 3.10 -35.21 -26.53
CA VAL A 401 2.49 -34.13 -25.74
C VAL A 401 2.24 -34.64 -24.35
N LYS A 402 2.79 -33.98 -23.35
CA LYS A 402 2.47 -34.29 -21.95
C LYS A 402 0.99 -33.99 -21.70
N CYS A 403 0.21 -35.02 -21.42
CA CYS A 403 -1.13 -34.90 -20.91
C CYS A 403 -1.15 -35.41 -19.49
N GLY A 404 -1.71 -34.65 -18.57
CA GLY A 404 -1.89 -35.04 -17.18
C GLY A 404 -3.35 -35.01 -16.78
N ASN A 405 -3.68 -35.73 -15.74
CA ASN A 405 -4.93 -35.50 -15.02
C ASN A 405 -4.69 -34.41 -14.00
N GLU A 406 -5.37 -33.30 -14.15
CA GLU A 406 -5.42 -32.27 -13.14
C GLU A 406 -6.58 -32.54 -12.21
N ILE A 407 -6.37 -32.35 -10.91
CA ILE A 407 -7.41 -32.45 -9.89
C ILE A 407 -7.29 -31.21 -9.01
N ASP A 408 -8.24 -30.31 -9.12
CA ASP A 408 -8.38 -29.18 -8.21
C ASP A 408 -9.37 -29.55 -7.11
N CYS A 409 -8.94 -29.37 -5.87
CA CYS A 409 -9.75 -29.61 -4.68
C CYS A 409 -9.96 -28.31 -3.91
N PHE A 410 -11.20 -28.02 -3.58
CA PHE A 410 -11.61 -26.85 -2.79
C PHE A 410 -12.51 -27.29 -1.66
N THR A 411 -12.36 -26.68 -0.50
CA THR A 411 -13.27 -26.86 0.63
C THR A 411 -14.06 -25.58 0.84
N LEU A 412 -15.39 -25.67 0.87
CA LEU A 412 -16.29 -24.55 1.14
C LEU A 412 -17.38 -24.97 2.10
N TYR A 413 -17.85 -24.02 2.90
CA TYR A 413 -19.01 -24.23 3.76
C TYR A 413 -20.28 -23.83 3.00
N MET A 414 -21.32 -24.68 3.08
CA MET A 414 -22.65 -24.41 2.52
C MET A 414 -23.70 -24.64 3.59
N ASN A 415 -24.75 -23.82 3.61
CA ASN A 415 -25.93 -24.06 4.41
C ASN A 415 -26.87 -25.04 3.71
N GLU A 416 -27.82 -25.61 4.43
CA GLU A 416 -28.89 -26.42 3.82
C GLU A 416 -29.67 -25.58 2.80
N GLY A 417 -29.82 -26.10 1.60
CA GLY A 417 -30.48 -25.40 0.50
C GLY A 417 -29.63 -24.50 -0.34
N ASP A 418 -28.36 -24.20 0.06
CA ASP A 418 -27.43 -23.45 -0.78
C ASP A 418 -27.20 -24.20 -2.10
N VAL A 419 -27.06 -23.43 -3.19
CA VAL A 419 -26.85 -23.98 -4.54
C VAL A 419 -25.53 -23.50 -5.11
N LEU A 420 -24.59 -24.43 -5.31
CA LEU A 420 -23.33 -24.19 -6.00
C LEU A 420 -23.49 -24.49 -7.49
N THR A 421 -23.13 -23.53 -8.33
CA THR A 421 -23.13 -23.66 -9.79
C THR A 421 -21.73 -23.43 -10.33
N LEU A 422 -21.19 -24.38 -11.10
CA LEU A 422 -19.95 -24.26 -11.84
C LEU A 422 -20.25 -24.05 -13.30
N SER A 423 -19.48 -23.18 -13.96
CA SER A 423 -19.63 -22.87 -15.37
C SER A 423 -18.29 -22.53 -16.01
N ARG A 424 -18.24 -22.54 -17.34
CA ARG A 424 -17.04 -22.16 -18.11
C ARG A 424 -15.78 -22.91 -17.69
N ILE A 425 -15.86 -24.22 -17.56
CA ILE A 425 -14.68 -25.03 -17.29
C ILE A 425 -13.88 -25.09 -18.61
N LEU A 426 -12.72 -24.45 -18.62
CA LEU A 426 -11.85 -24.28 -19.77
C LEU A 426 -10.46 -24.88 -19.49
N GLY A 427 -9.73 -25.21 -20.55
CA GLY A 427 -8.35 -25.70 -20.45
C GLY A 427 -8.22 -27.22 -20.23
N GLY A 428 -9.35 -27.93 -20.14
CA GLY A 428 -9.36 -29.37 -19.95
C GLY A 428 -10.41 -30.08 -20.79
N TRP A 429 -10.28 -31.41 -20.92
CA TRP A 429 -11.32 -32.30 -21.51
C TRP A 429 -11.54 -33.50 -20.57
N ASP A 430 -12.57 -34.27 -20.81
CA ASP A 430 -13.04 -35.36 -19.93
C ASP A 430 -13.26 -34.86 -18.48
N THR A 431 -13.84 -33.67 -18.35
CA THR A 431 -14.07 -33.04 -17.03
C THR A 431 -15.04 -33.85 -16.20
N LYS A 432 -14.68 -34.05 -14.92
CA LYS A 432 -15.54 -34.66 -13.91
C LYS A 432 -15.59 -33.76 -12.69
N VAL A 433 -16.79 -33.46 -12.26
CA VAL A 433 -17.04 -32.68 -11.04
C VAL A 433 -17.62 -33.60 -9.99
N SER A 434 -17.11 -33.54 -8.78
CA SER A 434 -17.69 -34.19 -7.62
C SER A 434 -17.69 -33.29 -6.39
N ILE A 435 -18.70 -33.42 -5.56
CA ILE A 435 -18.84 -32.71 -4.30
C ILE A 435 -19.03 -33.71 -3.18
N SER A 436 -18.07 -33.73 -2.24
CA SER A 436 -18.02 -34.71 -1.13
C SER A 436 -18.27 -36.15 -1.64
N ASP A 437 -17.49 -36.53 -2.67
CA ASP A 437 -17.52 -37.83 -3.37
C ASP A 437 -18.79 -38.16 -4.14
N ARG A 438 -19.73 -37.21 -4.27
CA ARG A 438 -20.90 -37.34 -5.15
C ARG A 438 -20.59 -36.73 -6.51
N THR A 439 -20.70 -37.51 -7.57
CA THR A 439 -20.55 -37.01 -8.94
C THR A 439 -21.70 -36.05 -9.28
N VAL A 440 -21.34 -34.85 -9.78
CA VAL A 440 -22.30 -33.87 -10.29
C VAL A 440 -22.32 -34.01 -11.81
N GLN A 441 -23.50 -34.15 -12.38
CA GLN A 441 -23.66 -34.29 -13.84
C GLN A 441 -23.70 -32.91 -14.49
N GLU A 442 -23.13 -32.82 -15.67
CA GLU A 442 -23.24 -31.64 -16.53
C GLU A 442 -24.64 -31.50 -17.06
N SER A 443 -25.20 -30.32 -17.00
CA SER A 443 -26.49 -29.95 -17.58
C SER A 443 -26.34 -29.66 -19.07
N ASP A 444 -27.46 -29.64 -19.82
CA ASP A 444 -27.46 -29.35 -21.27
C ASP A 444 -26.87 -27.98 -21.63
N ASP A 445 -26.80 -27.04 -20.69
CA ASP A 445 -26.21 -25.71 -20.83
C ASP A 445 -24.71 -25.65 -20.47
N GLY A 446 -24.08 -26.79 -20.15
CA GLY A 446 -22.66 -26.85 -19.79
C GLY A 446 -22.36 -26.42 -18.35
N THR A 447 -23.37 -26.42 -17.45
CA THR A 447 -23.18 -26.09 -16.04
C THR A 447 -23.24 -27.35 -15.17
N TYR A 448 -22.63 -27.28 -13.98
CA TYR A 448 -22.70 -28.30 -12.94
C TYR A 448 -23.35 -27.68 -11.71
N THR A 449 -24.49 -28.19 -11.30
CA THR A 449 -25.25 -27.60 -10.19
C THR A 449 -25.39 -28.61 -9.04
N PHE A 450 -25.14 -28.16 -7.82
CA PHE A 450 -25.26 -28.97 -6.61
C PHE A 450 -26.01 -28.17 -5.53
N THR A 451 -27.05 -28.78 -4.96
CA THR A 451 -27.79 -28.24 -3.81
C THR A 451 -27.33 -28.95 -2.54
N ALA A 452 -26.93 -28.21 -1.52
CA ALA A 452 -26.49 -28.74 -0.24
C ALA A 452 -27.69 -29.35 0.51
N PRO A 453 -27.66 -30.65 0.82
CA PRO A 453 -28.76 -31.30 1.53
C PRO A 453 -28.76 -31.03 3.03
N ALA A 454 -27.70 -30.49 3.58
CA ALA A 454 -27.55 -30.09 4.97
C ALA A 454 -26.45 -29.01 5.09
N ALA A 455 -26.43 -28.26 6.19
CA ALA A 455 -25.35 -27.35 6.48
C ALA A 455 -24.06 -28.12 6.84
N GLY A 456 -22.90 -27.68 6.27
CA GLY A 456 -21.62 -28.33 6.53
C GLY A 456 -20.51 -27.94 5.56
N GLU A 457 -19.34 -28.54 5.76
CA GLU A 457 -18.22 -28.41 4.84
C GLU A 457 -18.37 -29.39 3.67
N TYR A 458 -18.15 -28.89 2.48
CA TYR A 458 -18.19 -29.64 1.24
C TYR A 458 -16.86 -29.56 0.52
N THR A 459 -16.38 -30.71 0.04
CA THR A 459 -15.16 -30.76 -0.78
C THR A 459 -15.56 -30.84 -2.25
N LEU A 460 -15.32 -29.78 -2.99
CA LEU A 460 -15.45 -29.71 -4.43
C LEU A 460 -14.17 -30.27 -5.07
N LYS A 461 -14.30 -31.26 -5.96
CA LYS A 461 -13.20 -31.79 -6.78
C LYS A 461 -13.55 -31.62 -8.25
N ILE A 462 -12.66 -30.99 -8.99
CA ILE A 462 -12.74 -30.86 -10.45
C ILE A 462 -11.55 -31.63 -11.01
N SER A 463 -11.78 -32.67 -11.78
CA SER A 463 -10.73 -33.41 -12.47
C SER A 463 -10.94 -33.31 -13.97
N ALA A 464 -9.88 -33.02 -14.69
CA ALA A 464 -9.87 -32.93 -16.14
C ALA A 464 -8.53 -33.43 -16.71
N ARG A 465 -8.53 -33.85 -17.97
CA ARG A 465 -7.27 -33.97 -18.71
C ARG A 465 -6.90 -32.60 -19.22
N ALA A 466 -5.70 -32.14 -18.92
CA ALA A 466 -5.18 -30.85 -19.34
C ALA A 466 -3.83 -31.01 -20.06
N PHE A 467 -3.51 -30.08 -20.94
CA PHE A 467 -2.15 -29.96 -21.46
C PHE A 467 -1.27 -29.39 -20.35
N ILE A 468 -0.20 -30.13 -20.02
CA ILE A 468 0.82 -29.66 -19.08
C ILE A 468 1.91 -29.01 -19.91
N VAL A 469 2.07 -27.70 -19.78
CA VAL A 469 3.21 -26.99 -20.34
C VAL A 469 4.40 -27.24 -19.43
N ASP A 470 5.37 -28.01 -19.92
CA ASP A 470 6.64 -28.26 -19.22
C ASP A 470 7.51 -27.01 -19.33
N ASP A 471 7.22 -26.01 -18.55
CA ASP A 471 8.12 -24.89 -18.34
C ASP A 471 8.89 -25.17 -17.04
N SER A 472 10.17 -25.52 -17.17
CA SER A 472 11.06 -25.84 -16.06
C SER A 472 11.23 -24.70 -15.03
N ASN A 473 10.72 -23.52 -15.34
CA ASN A 473 10.76 -22.35 -14.47
C ASN A 473 9.44 -22.04 -13.77
N VAL A 474 8.34 -22.72 -14.10
CA VAL A 474 7.03 -22.54 -13.47
C VAL A 474 6.41 -23.91 -13.22
N PRO A 475 6.76 -24.60 -12.13
CA PRO A 475 6.02 -25.77 -11.69
C PRO A 475 4.57 -25.34 -11.40
N ASP A 476 3.59 -26.17 -11.77
CA ASP A 476 2.17 -26.03 -11.45
C ASP A 476 1.33 -25.04 -12.29
N ARG A 477 1.67 -24.80 -13.56
CA ARG A 477 0.79 -24.06 -14.45
C ARG A 477 -0.19 -25.00 -15.12
N SER A 478 -1.43 -25.00 -14.66
CA SER A 478 -2.58 -25.61 -15.32
C SER A 478 -3.32 -24.57 -16.17
N ASP A 479 -3.79 -24.99 -17.36
CA ASP A 479 -4.70 -24.17 -18.15
C ASP A 479 -6.18 -24.34 -17.73
N LEU A 480 -6.46 -25.17 -16.69
CA LEU A 480 -7.81 -25.38 -16.19
C LEU A 480 -8.30 -24.14 -15.46
N SER A 481 -9.39 -23.59 -15.92
CA SER A 481 -10.09 -22.47 -15.28
C SER A 481 -11.60 -22.70 -15.29
N PHE A 482 -12.28 -22.19 -14.28
CA PHE A 482 -13.73 -22.29 -14.15
C PHE A 482 -14.30 -21.12 -13.39
N ASN A 483 -15.61 -20.88 -13.55
CA ASN A 483 -16.34 -19.95 -12.70
C ASN A 483 -17.22 -20.74 -11.73
N ALA A 484 -17.29 -20.30 -10.49
CA ALA A 484 -18.16 -20.86 -9.48
C ALA A 484 -19.00 -19.77 -8.83
N ALA A 485 -20.29 -20.01 -8.72
CA ALA A 485 -21.25 -19.14 -8.04
C ALA A 485 -22.00 -19.92 -6.96
N LEU A 486 -22.16 -19.32 -5.79
CA LEU A 486 -22.91 -19.89 -4.67
C LEU A 486 -24.15 -19.03 -4.39
N ARG A 487 -25.35 -19.58 -4.61
CA ARG A 487 -26.60 -18.96 -4.16
C ARG A 487 -26.84 -19.38 -2.71
N THR A 488 -26.89 -18.40 -1.83
CA THR A 488 -26.99 -18.57 -0.38
C THR A 488 -27.76 -17.42 0.25
N LEU A 489 -27.98 -17.49 1.55
CA LEU A 489 -28.54 -16.38 2.31
C LEU A 489 -27.45 -15.34 2.59
N VAL A 490 -27.66 -14.10 2.15
CA VAL A 490 -26.75 -12.98 2.32
C VAL A 490 -27.39 -11.86 3.15
N PRO A 491 -26.59 -10.95 3.74
CA PRO A 491 -27.13 -9.78 4.44
C PRO A 491 -28.00 -8.92 3.52
N ASP A 492 -29.21 -8.56 3.95
CA ASP A 492 -29.97 -7.48 3.31
C ASP A 492 -29.40 -6.13 3.76
N THR A 493 -28.43 -5.61 3.01
CA THR A 493 -27.74 -4.35 3.34
C THR A 493 -28.65 -3.13 3.30
N THR A 494 -29.84 -3.24 2.72
CA THR A 494 -30.86 -2.18 2.71
C THR A 494 -31.63 -2.08 4.02
N LYS A 495 -31.55 -3.15 4.85
CA LYS A 495 -32.25 -3.28 6.14
C LYS A 495 -31.26 -3.60 7.26
N PRO A 496 -30.35 -2.68 7.60
CA PRO A 496 -29.48 -2.88 8.74
C PRO A 496 -30.34 -2.93 10.01
N MET A 497 -30.16 -3.95 10.80
CA MET A 497 -30.78 -4.05 12.12
C MET A 497 -29.92 -3.26 13.12
N GLY A 498 -30.53 -2.51 14.02
CA GLY A 498 -29.88 -1.49 14.86
C GLY A 498 -28.83 -1.95 15.88
N GLY A 499 -28.08 -3.02 15.59
CA GLY A 499 -27.02 -3.52 16.45
C GLY A 499 -25.64 -3.35 15.81
N THR A 500 -24.73 -2.63 16.49
CA THR A 500 -23.30 -2.50 16.13
C THR A 500 -22.41 -3.25 17.12
N THR A 501 -22.97 -4.16 17.88
CA THR A 501 -22.28 -4.96 18.90
C THR A 501 -22.16 -6.43 18.45
N ALA A 502 -21.21 -7.14 19.07
CA ALA A 502 -21.03 -8.58 18.87
C ALA A 502 -22.28 -9.40 19.22
N VAL A 503 -23.20 -8.84 19.99
CA VAL A 503 -24.43 -9.50 20.45
C VAL A 503 -25.63 -8.96 19.69
N LEU A 504 -26.49 -9.85 19.18
CA LEU A 504 -27.75 -9.44 18.56
C LEU A 504 -28.69 -8.85 19.64
N ALA A 505 -29.09 -7.60 19.46
CA ALA A 505 -30.08 -6.98 20.32
C ALA A 505 -31.48 -7.54 20.02
N THR A 506 -32.01 -8.37 20.91
CA THR A 506 -33.28 -9.07 20.69
C THR A 506 -34.52 -8.28 21.14
N THR A 507 -34.35 -7.19 21.89
CA THR A 507 -35.44 -6.34 22.36
C THR A 507 -36.13 -5.63 21.19
N GLY A 508 -37.39 -5.91 20.97
CA GLY A 508 -38.16 -5.35 19.86
C GLY A 508 -37.84 -5.94 18.48
N LEU A 509 -37.03 -6.99 18.44
CA LEU A 509 -36.69 -7.68 17.19
C LEU A 509 -37.87 -8.61 16.78
N SER A 510 -38.23 -8.58 15.51
CA SER A 510 -39.25 -9.50 14.94
C SER A 510 -38.66 -10.91 14.82
N ALA A 511 -39.56 -11.92 14.77
CA ALA A 511 -39.15 -13.27 14.38
C ALA A 511 -38.60 -13.25 12.95
N GLY A 512 -37.52 -13.97 12.70
CA GLY A 512 -36.88 -14.01 11.38
C GLY A 512 -35.45 -14.53 11.43
N ASP A 513 -34.83 -14.55 10.28
CA ASP A 513 -33.45 -14.98 10.10
C ASP A 513 -32.50 -13.75 10.04
N TYR A 514 -31.40 -13.85 10.77
CA TYR A 514 -30.44 -12.78 10.93
C TYR A 514 -29.01 -13.27 10.72
N ILE A 515 -28.15 -12.37 10.24
CA ILE A 515 -26.74 -12.64 10.02
C ILE A 515 -25.91 -11.45 10.55
N CYS A 516 -24.78 -11.74 11.16
CA CYS A 516 -23.83 -10.71 11.60
C CYS A 516 -22.69 -10.60 10.62
N GLN A 517 -22.46 -9.40 10.12
CA GLN A 517 -21.27 -9.05 9.38
C GLN A 517 -20.19 -8.56 10.35
N VAL A 518 -19.07 -9.25 10.39
CA VAL A 518 -17.90 -8.88 11.18
C VAL A 518 -16.87 -8.28 10.24
N THR A 519 -16.36 -7.10 10.56
CA THR A 519 -15.38 -6.40 9.74
C THR A 519 -14.08 -6.23 10.53
N TRP A 520 -12.97 -6.64 9.95
CA TRP A 520 -11.60 -6.48 10.49
C TRP A 520 -10.97 -5.20 9.96
N GLU A 521 -10.48 -4.36 10.85
CA GLU A 521 -9.75 -3.13 10.54
C GLU A 521 -10.49 -2.19 9.54
N GLY A 522 -11.83 -2.29 9.49
CA GLY A 522 -12.65 -1.52 8.56
C GLY A 522 -12.54 -1.93 7.08
N LYS A 523 -11.86 -3.04 6.77
CA LYS A 523 -11.55 -3.46 5.39
C LYS A 523 -12.10 -4.84 5.03
N SER A 524 -11.75 -5.85 5.78
CA SER A 524 -12.11 -7.24 5.48
C SER A 524 -13.38 -7.64 6.22
N THR A 525 -14.32 -8.22 5.52
CA THR A 525 -15.65 -8.56 6.05
C THR A 525 -15.91 -10.06 5.96
N VAL A 526 -16.38 -10.67 7.04
CA VAL A 526 -16.82 -12.06 7.08
C VAL A 526 -18.22 -12.11 7.69
N ASN A 527 -19.12 -12.87 7.11
CA ASN A 527 -20.44 -13.07 7.65
C ASN A 527 -20.48 -14.25 8.62
N SER A 528 -21.25 -14.13 9.69
CA SER A 528 -21.57 -15.25 10.57
C SER A 528 -22.50 -16.27 9.88
N GLY A 529 -22.69 -17.41 10.51
CA GLY A 529 -23.84 -18.26 10.20
C GLY A 529 -25.16 -17.52 10.42
N VAL A 530 -26.18 -17.94 9.70
CA VAL A 530 -27.56 -17.45 9.87
C VAL A 530 -28.15 -17.96 11.19
N VAL A 531 -28.79 -17.07 11.93
CA VAL A 531 -29.52 -17.44 13.15
C VAL A 531 -31.01 -17.21 12.99
N GLN A 532 -31.81 -18.16 13.40
CA GLN A 532 -33.27 -18.02 13.52
C GLN A 532 -33.62 -17.41 14.88
N PHE A 533 -34.28 -16.29 14.85
CA PHE A 533 -34.87 -15.68 16.04
C PHE A 533 -36.40 -15.86 16.02
N SER A 534 -36.92 -16.61 16.99
CA SER A 534 -38.35 -16.96 17.06
C SER A 534 -39.23 -15.83 17.63
N GLY A 535 -38.68 -14.66 17.89
CA GLY A 535 -39.33 -13.54 18.56
C GLY A 535 -39.36 -13.72 20.08
N SER A 536 -39.38 -12.61 20.82
CA SER A 536 -39.68 -12.64 22.25
C SER A 536 -41.18 -12.94 22.38
N SER A 537 -41.53 -14.07 22.94
CA SER A 537 -42.90 -14.27 23.40
C SER A 537 -43.16 -13.23 24.49
N GLN A 538 -43.74 -12.09 24.13
CA GLN A 538 -44.43 -11.28 25.15
C GLN A 538 -45.59 -12.13 25.66
N GLN A 539 -45.41 -12.64 26.86
CA GLN A 539 -46.55 -13.18 27.59
C GLN A 539 -47.53 -12.01 27.75
N PRO A 540 -48.74 -12.09 27.21
CA PRO A 540 -49.73 -11.03 27.42
C PRO A 540 -50.04 -10.96 28.91
N THR A 541 -49.60 -9.89 29.57
CA THR A 541 -50.13 -9.50 30.87
C THR A 541 -51.52 -8.93 30.65
N GLY A 542 -52.49 -9.81 30.53
CA GLY A 542 -53.91 -9.48 30.44
C GLY A 542 -54.67 -10.48 31.29
N SER A 543 -54.99 -10.09 32.53
CA SER A 543 -55.97 -10.78 33.32
C SER A 543 -57.34 -10.72 32.64
N GLY A 544 -57.73 -11.83 32.06
CA GLY A 544 -59.06 -12.02 31.48
C GLY A 544 -59.39 -13.49 31.55
N SER A 545 -60.01 -13.87 32.64
CA SER A 545 -60.62 -15.20 32.82
C SER A 545 -61.70 -15.45 31.76
N TYR A 546 -61.46 -16.42 30.86
CA TYR A 546 -62.52 -17.13 30.18
C TYR A 546 -62.18 -18.61 30.10
N TYR A 547 -63.01 -19.39 30.79
CA TYR A 547 -63.11 -20.86 30.68
C TYR A 547 -63.53 -21.23 29.27
N TYR A 548 -62.81 -22.15 28.62
CA TYR A 548 -63.37 -23.07 27.62
C TYR A 548 -62.78 -24.49 27.74
N ALA A 549 -63.60 -25.45 27.62
CA ALA A 549 -63.36 -26.88 27.83
C ALA A 549 -62.55 -27.52 26.67
N PRO A 550 -62.00 -28.72 26.89
CA PRO A 550 -61.07 -29.35 25.97
C PRO A 550 -61.78 -30.11 24.84
N SER A 551 -61.25 -30.01 23.61
CA SER A 551 -61.57 -30.99 22.56
C SER A 551 -60.29 -31.67 22.07
N ALA A 552 -60.39 -32.97 22.12
CA ALA A 552 -59.70 -34.08 21.46
C ALA A 552 -58.32 -33.94 20.84
N ALA A 553 -57.50 -34.91 21.22
CA ALA A 553 -56.15 -35.23 20.73
C ALA A 553 -56.07 -35.45 19.22
N GLU A 554 -55.06 -34.91 18.58
CA GLU A 554 -54.52 -35.49 17.37
C GLU A 554 -53.00 -35.75 17.56
N ASP A 555 -52.57 -36.88 17.02
CA ASP A 555 -51.27 -37.51 17.19
C ASP A 555 -50.12 -36.64 16.69
N LYS A 556 -49.17 -36.38 17.56
CA LYS A 556 -47.85 -35.83 17.18
C LYS A 556 -46.93 -36.97 16.75
N LYS A 557 -46.54 -36.97 15.49
CA LYS A 557 -45.39 -37.70 15.01
C LYS A 557 -44.13 -37.07 15.57
N ASP A 558 -43.29 -37.89 16.19
CA ASP A 558 -41.97 -37.52 16.72
C ASP A 558 -41.05 -37.00 15.62
N SER A 559 -40.52 -35.81 15.81
CA SER A 559 -39.38 -35.30 15.07
C SER A 559 -38.08 -35.93 15.57
N PRO A 560 -37.12 -36.24 14.71
CA PRO A 560 -35.89 -36.86 15.15
C PRO A 560 -35.05 -35.88 15.97
N LYS A 561 -34.53 -36.37 17.07
CA LYS A 561 -33.58 -35.66 17.94
C LYS A 561 -32.28 -35.36 17.14
N THR A 562 -31.94 -34.12 16.96
CA THR A 562 -30.67 -33.67 16.47
C THR A 562 -29.58 -34.07 17.45
N ALA A 563 -28.58 -34.75 16.92
CA ALA A 563 -27.37 -35.12 17.64
C ALA A 563 -26.52 -33.86 17.95
N ASP A 564 -25.89 -33.91 19.12
CA ASP A 564 -24.96 -32.93 19.68
C ASP A 564 -23.84 -32.56 18.68
N PRO A 565 -23.64 -31.29 18.28
CA PRO A 565 -22.56 -30.94 17.40
C PRO A 565 -21.28 -30.72 18.22
N GLY A 566 -20.42 -31.72 18.17
CA GLY A 566 -19.02 -31.57 18.57
C GLY A 566 -18.36 -30.40 17.82
N VAL A 567 -17.49 -29.71 18.53
CA VAL A 567 -16.70 -28.54 18.13
C VAL A 567 -16.23 -28.63 16.68
N LEU A 568 -16.84 -27.86 15.78
CA LEU A 568 -16.40 -27.69 14.41
C LEU A 568 -15.76 -26.29 14.28
N LEU A 569 -14.48 -26.29 13.89
CA LEU A 569 -13.78 -25.10 13.41
C LEU A 569 -14.48 -24.67 12.09
N TYR A 570 -15.20 -23.56 12.13
CA TYR A 570 -15.84 -23.01 10.94
C TYR A 570 -14.83 -22.12 10.19
N ALA A 571 -14.52 -22.49 8.96
CA ALA A 571 -14.00 -21.55 8.00
C ALA A 571 -15.12 -20.57 7.63
N GLY A 572 -15.04 -19.33 8.11
CA GLY A 572 -16.06 -18.32 7.85
C GLY A 572 -16.08 -17.92 6.37
N LEU A 573 -17.28 -17.75 5.83
CA LEU A 573 -17.51 -17.16 4.51
C LEU A 573 -16.98 -15.72 4.50
N ALA A 574 -15.90 -15.46 3.76
CA ALA A 574 -15.42 -14.11 3.51
C ALA A 574 -16.24 -13.51 2.36
N LEU A 575 -17.14 -12.61 2.65
CA LEU A 575 -17.79 -11.76 1.66
C LEU A 575 -16.94 -10.50 1.49
N ALA A 576 -16.19 -10.43 0.38
CA ALA A 576 -15.68 -9.15 -0.07
C ALA A 576 -16.89 -8.27 -0.45
N SER A 577 -17.25 -7.31 0.41
CA SER A 577 -18.28 -6.34 0.07
C SER A 577 -17.74 -5.46 -1.05
N LEU A 578 -18.19 -5.69 -2.28
CA LEU A 578 -18.15 -4.73 -3.35
C LEU A 578 -19.02 -3.53 -2.96
N THR A 579 -18.49 -2.63 -2.14
CA THR A 579 -19.05 -1.28 -2.04
C THR A 579 -18.72 -0.58 -3.34
N GLY A 580 -19.73 -0.46 -4.17
CA GLY A 580 -19.95 0.33 -5.32
C GLY A 580 -18.86 1.25 -5.81
N LEU A 581 -18.23 0.87 -6.92
CA LEU A 581 -17.84 1.82 -7.94
C LEU A 581 -18.65 1.46 -9.20
N ALA A 582 -19.78 2.12 -9.36
CA ALA A 582 -20.43 2.25 -10.65
C ALA A 582 -19.51 3.11 -11.53
N CYS A 583 -18.52 2.50 -12.17
CA CYS A 583 -17.84 3.12 -13.30
C CYS A 583 -18.78 3.08 -14.48
N THR A 584 -19.43 4.21 -14.75
CA THR A 584 -20.09 4.48 -16.01
C THR A 584 -19.06 4.38 -17.14
N ALA A 585 -19.09 3.26 -17.86
CA ALA A 585 -18.35 3.11 -19.11
C ALA A 585 -18.93 4.07 -20.16
N LYS A 586 -18.25 5.18 -20.38
CA LYS A 586 -18.53 6.11 -21.47
C LYS A 586 -17.91 5.53 -22.74
N LYS A 587 -18.73 4.90 -23.60
CA LYS A 587 -18.38 4.56 -24.98
C LYS A 587 -17.84 5.81 -25.67
N ARG A 588 -16.65 5.73 -26.24
CA ARG A 588 -16.19 6.62 -27.31
C ARG A 588 -15.97 5.80 -28.58
N HIS A 589 -16.61 6.31 -29.60
CA HIS A 589 -16.38 5.96 -31.01
C HIS A 589 -14.94 6.24 -31.43
#